data_caf488f8c4c2d41ee9984832aaf3e380
#
_entry.id   caf488f8c4c2d41ee9984832aaf3e380
#
_cell.length_a   1.000
_cell.length_b   1.000
_cell.length_c   1.000
_cell.angle_alpha   90.00
_cell.angle_beta   90.00
_cell.angle_gamma   90.00
#
_symmetry.space_group_name_H-M   'P 1'
#
loop_
_entity.id
_entity.type
_entity.pdbx_description
1 polymer ?
#
loop_
_entity_poly.entity_id
_entity_poly.type
_entity_poly.pdbx_seq_one_letter_code
_entity_poly.pdbx_strand_id
1 'polypeptide(L)'
;MEDDREEGSCEVIRARLRENFDGKIVRKDLTKKIKEGANVPVYVLEFLLGQYCSSDDDEVIHAGVEKVKRILADNFVRPDEAQKILSVLRQHGSHTVIDMITVRLNIHNDSYEADFSNLGLKAVPVSEEYPTKYDRLLCGGIWCIVQLDYEYVEEDKKGTPIRIRKLTPIQMPHVDLDELKRGRKVFTTKEWLDVLLRSIGMEPDVLTNREKWLLLARMLPLVENNFNFCELGPRSTGKSHLYKEISPNSILVSGGQTTVANLFYNMGRKTIGLVGLWDCVAFDEVAGITFKDKDGIQIMKDYMASGSFARGKEEKAASASMVFVGNINQSVDVLLKTSSLFDPFPPEMGTDTAFLDRIHCYLPGWEIPKFRPEHFTNDYGFITDYLAEFMRELRKEQYGDAIEKYFRLGKNLN
;
A
#
# COMPACT_ATOMS: atom_id res chain seq x y z
N MET A 1 20.16 23.71 1.39
CA MET A 1 20.47 24.47 0.18
C MET A 1 19.15 24.70 -0.53
N GLU A 2 18.71 25.93 -0.60
CA GLU A 2 17.59 26.27 -1.49
C GLU A 2 18.05 26.00 -2.92
N ASP A 3 17.17 25.36 -3.68
CA ASP A 3 17.42 25.06 -5.09
C ASP A 3 17.07 26.34 -5.88
N ASP A 4 18.09 27.07 -6.36
CA ASP A 4 17.96 28.37 -7.04
C ASP A 4 17.34 28.27 -8.45
N ARG A 5 16.84 27.08 -8.85
CA ARG A 5 16.15 26.92 -10.14
C ARG A 5 14.77 27.57 -10.08
N GLU A 6 14.40 28.27 -11.16
CA GLU A 6 13.03 28.80 -11.32
C GLU A 6 12.01 27.68 -11.36
N GLU A 7 10.92 27.84 -10.60
CA GLU A 7 9.81 26.89 -10.58
C GLU A 7 9.11 26.87 -11.95
N GLY A 8 8.94 25.68 -12.51
CA GLY A 8 8.21 25.50 -13.76
C GLY A 8 6.70 25.66 -13.58
N SER A 9 6.02 26.13 -14.61
CA SER A 9 4.56 26.10 -14.65
C SER A 9 4.05 24.65 -14.60
N CYS A 10 2.77 24.43 -14.28
CA CYS A 10 2.14 23.10 -14.29
C CYS A 10 2.38 22.34 -15.61
N GLU A 11 2.36 23.04 -16.75
CA GLU A 11 2.63 22.43 -18.06
C GLU A 11 4.07 21.95 -18.19
N VAL A 12 5.04 22.73 -17.68
CA VAL A 12 6.45 22.34 -17.68
C VAL A 12 6.68 21.11 -16.80
N ILE A 13 6.05 21.06 -15.63
CA ILE A 13 6.12 19.90 -14.72
C ILE A 13 5.52 18.65 -15.40
N ARG A 14 4.38 18.78 -16.09
CA ARG A 14 3.77 17.67 -16.86
C ARG A 14 4.69 17.17 -17.96
N ALA A 15 5.28 18.08 -18.74
CA ALA A 15 6.21 17.73 -19.81
C ALA A 15 7.42 16.95 -19.26
N ARG A 16 8.04 17.44 -18.18
CA ARG A 16 9.16 16.76 -17.50
C ARG A 16 8.77 15.38 -16.95
N LEU A 17 7.56 15.25 -16.40
CA LEU A 17 7.06 13.95 -15.91
C LEU A 17 6.93 12.95 -17.04
N ARG A 18 6.37 13.33 -18.18
CA ARG A 18 6.24 12.47 -19.36
C ARG A 18 7.57 12.05 -19.94
N GLU A 19 8.48 13.00 -20.08
CA GLU A 19 9.80 12.74 -20.66
C GLU A 19 10.64 11.76 -19.79
N ASN A 20 10.56 11.89 -18.47
CA ASN A 20 11.43 11.14 -17.56
C ASN A 20 10.76 9.93 -16.90
N PHE A 21 9.41 9.82 -16.95
CA PHE A 21 8.64 8.79 -16.28
C PHE A 21 7.51 8.22 -17.16
N ASP A 22 7.80 8.05 -18.46
CA ASP A 22 6.83 7.47 -19.40
C ASP A 22 6.32 6.10 -18.92
N GLY A 23 5.01 5.87 -19.05
CA GLY A 23 4.34 4.66 -18.58
C GLY A 23 4.25 4.49 -17.05
N LYS A 24 4.75 5.46 -16.26
CA LYS A 24 4.76 5.43 -14.78
C LYS A 24 3.86 6.48 -14.15
N ILE A 25 3.19 7.28 -14.96
CA ILE A 25 2.31 8.37 -14.55
C ILE A 25 0.89 8.16 -15.07
N VAL A 26 -0.07 8.73 -14.35
CA VAL A 26 -1.49 8.67 -14.69
C VAL A 26 -2.19 9.95 -14.27
N ARG A 27 -3.21 10.35 -15.00
CA ARG A 27 -4.10 11.44 -14.64
C ARG A 27 -5.06 11.00 -13.54
N LYS A 28 -4.98 11.61 -12.36
CA LYS A 28 -5.65 11.15 -11.13
C LYS A 28 -7.18 11.28 -11.13
N ASP A 29 -7.74 12.22 -11.93
CA ASP A 29 -9.20 12.36 -12.06
C ASP A 29 -9.85 11.15 -12.73
N LEU A 30 -9.11 10.40 -13.55
CA LEU A 30 -9.66 9.30 -14.32
C LEU A 30 -10.09 8.11 -13.43
N THR A 31 -9.42 7.90 -12.30
CA THR A 31 -9.79 6.85 -11.35
C THR A 31 -11.19 7.07 -10.78
N LYS A 32 -11.57 8.34 -10.56
CA LYS A 32 -12.92 8.69 -10.06
C LYS A 32 -14.02 8.33 -11.06
N LYS A 33 -13.72 8.38 -12.37
CA LYS A 33 -14.69 8.07 -13.44
C LYS A 33 -15.00 6.57 -13.57
N ILE A 34 -14.14 5.71 -12.99
CA ILE A 34 -14.30 4.25 -13.06
C ILE A 34 -14.79 3.67 -11.72
N LYS A 35 -14.49 4.32 -10.60
CA LYS A 35 -14.71 3.78 -9.25
C LYS A 35 -16.19 3.60 -8.87
N GLU A 36 -17.12 4.09 -9.67
CA GLU A 36 -18.54 3.90 -9.44
C GLU A 36 -18.91 2.42 -9.62
N GLY A 37 -18.99 1.69 -8.50
CA GLY A 37 -19.50 0.32 -8.40
C GLY A 37 -18.48 -0.82 -8.45
N ALA A 38 -17.19 -0.57 -8.54
CA ALA A 38 -16.19 -1.64 -8.53
C ALA A 38 -15.28 -1.57 -7.27
N ASN A 39 -15.20 -2.65 -6.51
CA ASN A 39 -14.22 -2.82 -5.42
C ASN A 39 -12.80 -3.15 -5.95
N VAL A 40 -12.41 -2.48 -7.05
CA VAL A 40 -11.09 -2.64 -7.65
C VAL A 40 -10.10 -1.75 -6.92
N PRO A 41 -8.95 -2.25 -6.46
CA PRO A 41 -7.93 -1.41 -5.85
C PRO A 41 -7.47 -0.28 -6.77
N VAL A 42 -7.20 0.90 -6.19
CA VAL A 42 -6.81 2.09 -6.97
C VAL A 42 -5.60 1.83 -7.86
N TYR A 43 -4.59 1.13 -7.35
CA TYR A 43 -3.38 0.84 -8.11
C TYR A 43 -3.62 -0.07 -9.34
N VAL A 44 -4.60 -0.99 -9.28
CA VAL A 44 -5.02 -1.79 -10.45
C VAL A 44 -5.69 -0.91 -11.49
N LEU A 45 -6.57 0.01 -11.05
CA LEU A 45 -7.23 0.97 -11.94
C LEU A 45 -6.21 1.89 -12.61
N GLU A 46 -5.30 2.46 -11.84
CA GLU A 46 -4.29 3.39 -12.35
C GLU A 46 -3.32 2.71 -13.32
N PHE A 47 -2.95 1.46 -13.08
CA PHE A 47 -2.14 0.70 -14.00
C PHE A 47 -2.82 0.55 -15.38
N LEU A 48 -4.09 0.14 -15.37
CA LEU A 48 -4.87 0.00 -16.62
C LEU A 48 -5.08 1.35 -17.31
N LEU A 49 -5.39 2.39 -16.55
CA LEU A 49 -5.54 3.75 -17.08
C LEU A 49 -4.23 4.28 -17.66
N GLY A 50 -3.10 4.04 -17.02
CA GLY A 50 -1.80 4.40 -17.54
C GLY A 50 -1.48 3.75 -18.90
N GLN A 51 -1.97 2.49 -19.11
CA GLN A 51 -1.79 1.81 -20.40
C GLN A 51 -2.72 2.32 -21.51
N TYR A 52 -3.93 2.73 -21.20
CA TYR A 52 -4.96 3.05 -22.21
C TYR A 52 -5.32 4.53 -22.31
N CYS A 53 -4.88 5.37 -21.37
CA CYS A 53 -5.21 6.79 -21.29
C CYS A 53 -3.96 7.67 -21.18
N SER A 54 -2.89 7.33 -21.90
CA SER A 54 -1.61 8.06 -21.89
C SER A 54 -1.60 9.33 -22.76
N SER A 55 -2.63 9.57 -23.56
CA SER A 55 -2.79 10.76 -24.42
C SER A 55 -3.40 11.94 -23.65
N ASP A 56 -3.21 13.18 -24.19
CA ASP A 56 -3.94 14.38 -23.74
C ASP A 56 -5.21 14.64 -24.55
N ASP A 57 -5.43 13.89 -25.62
CA ASP A 57 -6.62 14.01 -26.44
C ASP A 57 -7.82 13.43 -25.70
N ASP A 58 -8.83 14.26 -25.47
CA ASP A 58 -10.02 13.88 -24.72
C ASP A 58 -10.81 12.75 -25.37
N GLU A 59 -10.81 12.62 -26.70
CA GLU A 59 -11.47 11.52 -27.40
C GLU A 59 -10.75 10.19 -27.16
N VAL A 60 -9.40 10.22 -27.21
CA VAL A 60 -8.54 9.05 -26.91
C VAL A 60 -8.69 8.63 -25.44
N ILE A 61 -8.69 9.60 -24.53
CA ILE A 61 -8.91 9.37 -23.11
C ILE A 61 -10.29 8.73 -22.87
N HIS A 62 -11.35 9.28 -23.47
CA HIS A 62 -12.71 8.74 -23.31
C HIS A 62 -12.79 7.31 -23.83
N ALA A 63 -12.24 7.02 -25.00
CA ALA A 63 -12.17 5.68 -25.56
C ALA A 63 -11.39 4.73 -24.66
N GLY A 64 -10.26 5.21 -24.09
CA GLY A 64 -9.42 4.46 -23.14
C GLY A 64 -10.16 4.11 -21.86
N VAL A 65 -10.87 5.07 -21.26
CA VAL A 65 -11.68 4.87 -20.05
C VAL A 65 -12.77 3.83 -20.29
N GLU A 66 -13.51 3.91 -21.42
CA GLU A 66 -14.54 2.93 -21.76
C GLU A 66 -13.94 1.52 -22.00
N LYS A 67 -12.72 1.45 -22.57
CA LYS A 67 -12.00 0.18 -22.72
C LYS A 67 -11.63 -0.41 -21.36
N VAL A 68 -11.11 0.41 -20.42
CA VAL A 68 -10.79 -0.05 -19.07
C VAL A 68 -12.04 -0.52 -18.33
N LYS A 69 -13.16 0.22 -18.39
CA LYS A 69 -14.44 -0.21 -17.81
C LYS A 69 -14.87 -1.59 -18.34
N ARG A 70 -14.74 -1.82 -19.65
CA ARG A 70 -15.08 -3.12 -20.27
C ARG A 70 -14.15 -4.22 -19.79
N ILE A 71 -12.82 -3.98 -19.77
CA ILE A 71 -11.84 -4.96 -19.27
C ILE A 71 -12.18 -5.37 -17.84
N LEU A 72 -12.51 -4.42 -16.98
CA LEU A 72 -12.89 -4.69 -15.59
C LEU A 72 -14.22 -5.42 -15.48
N ALA A 73 -15.22 -5.01 -16.24
CA ALA A 73 -16.54 -5.65 -16.23
C ALA A 73 -16.47 -7.13 -16.68
N ASP A 74 -15.63 -7.42 -17.68
CA ASP A 74 -15.54 -8.75 -18.27
C ASP A 74 -14.60 -9.68 -17.48
N ASN A 75 -13.56 -9.15 -16.83
CA ASN A 75 -12.46 -9.97 -16.30
C ASN A 75 -12.23 -9.85 -14.80
N PHE A 76 -12.67 -8.76 -14.14
CA PHE A 76 -12.41 -8.60 -12.70
C PHE A 76 -13.27 -9.57 -11.89
N VAL A 77 -12.59 -10.41 -11.10
CA VAL A 77 -13.27 -11.42 -10.29
C VAL A 77 -13.81 -10.78 -9.01
N ARG A 78 -15.14 -10.85 -8.85
CA ARG A 78 -15.78 -10.57 -7.56
C ARG A 78 -15.97 -11.88 -6.82
N PRO A 79 -15.71 -11.94 -5.51
CA PRO A 79 -15.83 -13.19 -4.75
C PRO A 79 -17.24 -13.83 -4.83
N ASP A 80 -18.28 -13.01 -4.91
CA ASP A 80 -19.68 -13.45 -5.04
C ASP A 80 -20.01 -14.00 -6.44
N GLU A 81 -19.23 -13.66 -7.48
CA GLU A 81 -19.41 -14.15 -8.85
C GLU A 81 -18.47 -15.32 -9.21
N ALA A 82 -17.62 -15.77 -8.31
CA ALA A 82 -16.61 -16.79 -8.59
C ALA A 82 -17.18 -18.06 -9.25
N GLN A 83 -18.30 -18.59 -8.74
CA GLN A 83 -18.94 -19.78 -9.30
C GLN A 83 -19.52 -19.56 -10.70
N LYS A 84 -19.99 -18.37 -11.01
CA LYS A 84 -20.46 -17.98 -12.35
C LYS A 84 -19.28 -17.98 -13.34
N ILE A 85 -18.13 -17.39 -12.94
CA ILE A 85 -16.91 -17.35 -13.77
C ILE A 85 -16.40 -18.76 -14.01
N LEU A 86 -16.35 -19.64 -13.01
CA LEU A 86 -15.97 -21.04 -13.18
C LEU A 86 -16.90 -21.81 -14.14
N SER A 87 -18.20 -21.52 -14.08
CA SER A 87 -19.17 -22.10 -15.01
C SER A 87 -18.92 -21.63 -16.45
N VAL A 88 -18.65 -20.33 -16.65
CA VAL A 88 -18.29 -19.76 -17.96
C VAL A 88 -17.00 -20.37 -18.48
N LEU A 89 -15.97 -20.49 -17.64
CA LEU A 89 -14.69 -21.13 -17.99
C LEU A 89 -14.91 -22.57 -18.46
N ARG A 90 -15.73 -23.36 -17.74
CA ARG A 90 -16.08 -24.72 -18.14
C ARG A 90 -16.81 -24.80 -19.49
N GLN A 91 -17.75 -23.86 -19.74
CA GLN A 91 -18.56 -23.85 -20.96
C GLN A 91 -17.77 -23.44 -22.20
N HIS A 92 -16.88 -22.46 -22.05
CA HIS A 92 -16.12 -21.90 -23.18
C HIS A 92 -14.72 -22.49 -23.34
N GLY A 93 -14.26 -23.29 -22.37
CA GLY A 93 -12.93 -23.90 -22.39
C GLY A 93 -11.80 -22.94 -22.03
N SER A 94 -12.01 -21.64 -22.10
CA SER A 94 -11.04 -20.61 -21.69
C SER A 94 -11.72 -19.34 -21.22
N HIS A 95 -11.08 -18.64 -20.27
CA HIS A 95 -11.55 -17.33 -19.79
C HIS A 95 -10.37 -16.52 -19.24
N THR A 96 -10.44 -15.19 -19.37
CA THR A 96 -9.45 -14.28 -18.77
C THR A 96 -10.00 -13.71 -17.48
N VAL A 97 -9.20 -13.70 -16.42
CA VAL A 97 -9.58 -13.17 -15.12
C VAL A 97 -8.56 -12.16 -14.62
N ILE A 98 -9.02 -11.19 -13.82
CA ILE A 98 -8.18 -10.29 -13.04
C ILE A 98 -8.38 -10.66 -11.57
N ASP A 99 -7.32 -11.20 -10.95
CA ASP A 99 -7.35 -11.63 -9.55
C ASP A 99 -5.98 -11.45 -8.90
N MET A 100 -5.94 -11.48 -7.57
CA MET A 100 -4.70 -11.52 -6.81
C MET A 100 -4.20 -12.96 -6.73
N ILE A 101 -2.98 -13.18 -7.23
CA ILE A 101 -2.36 -14.50 -7.35
C ILE A 101 -1.21 -14.62 -6.36
N THR A 102 -1.23 -15.68 -5.57
CA THR A 102 -0.12 -16.07 -4.70
C THR A 102 0.41 -17.42 -5.15
N VAL A 103 1.72 -17.58 -5.25
CA VAL A 103 2.37 -18.83 -5.66
C VAL A 103 3.16 -19.41 -4.48
N ARG A 104 3.15 -20.73 -4.38
CA ARG A 104 3.97 -21.47 -3.42
C ARG A 104 4.66 -22.65 -4.08
N LEU A 105 5.83 -23.02 -3.56
CA LEU A 105 6.50 -24.25 -3.95
C LEU A 105 5.90 -25.43 -3.16
N ASN A 106 5.35 -26.41 -3.87
CA ASN A 106 4.99 -27.71 -3.30
C ASN A 106 6.21 -28.61 -3.32
N ILE A 107 6.88 -28.75 -2.17
CA ILE A 107 8.13 -29.53 -2.02
C ILE A 107 7.91 -31.01 -2.29
N HIS A 108 6.71 -31.54 -2.08
CA HIS A 108 6.43 -32.96 -2.29
C HIS A 108 6.38 -33.36 -3.77
N ASN A 109 5.87 -32.45 -4.60
CA ASN A 109 5.70 -32.68 -6.03
C ASN A 109 6.74 -31.93 -6.87
N ASP A 110 7.63 -31.18 -6.21
CA ASP A 110 8.63 -30.30 -6.86
C ASP A 110 8.01 -29.43 -7.95
N SER A 111 6.91 -28.74 -7.59
CA SER A 111 6.11 -27.94 -8.52
C SER A 111 5.57 -26.68 -7.87
N TYR A 112 5.39 -25.64 -8.68
CA TYR A 112 4.76 -24.41 -8.22
C TYR A 112 3.23 -24.47 -8.36
N GLU A 113 2.54 -24.01 -7.34
CA GLU A 113 1.08 -23.95 -7.26
C GLU A 113 0.61 -22.52 -6.99
N ALA A 114 -0.38 -22.08 -7.75
CA ALA A 114 -1.01 -20.77 -7.64
C ALA A 114 -2.35 -20.85 -6.89
N ASP A 115 -2.56 -19.90 -5.99
CA ASP A 115 -3.83 -19.65 -5.31
C ASP A 115 -4.43 -18.35 -5.83
N PHE A 116 -5.74 -18.35 -6.13
CA PHE A 116 -6.51 -17.21 -6.60
C PHE A 116 -7.38 -16.69 -5.44
N SER A 117 -7.19 -15.43 -5.07
CA SER A 117 -7.81 -14.89 -3.86
C SER A 117 -9.33 -14.74 -3.99
N ASN A 118 -9.82 -14.12 -5.07
CA ASN A 118 -11.25 -13.86 -5.28
C ASN A 118 -11.96 -15.02 -5.95
N LEU A 119 -11.32 -15.68 -6.92
CA LEU A 119 -11.89 -16.84 -7.60
C LEU A 119 -11.95 -18.09 -6.70
N GLY A 120 -11.17 -18.09 -5.60
CA GLY A 120 -11.18 -19.16 -4.61
C GLY A 120 -10.50 -20.45 -5.06
N LEU A 121 -9.84 -20.46 -6.20
CA LEU A 121 -9.05 -21.61 -6.65
C LEU A 121 -7.79 -21.78 -5.81
N LYS A 122 -7.44 -23.03 -5.55
CA LYS A 122 -6.25 -23.41 -4.78
C LYS A 122 -5.43 -24.43 -5.55
N ALA A 123 -4.10 -24.34 -5.37
CA ALA A 123 -3.15 -25.31 -5.92
C ALA A 123 -3.26 -25.50 -7.45
N VAL A 124 -3.50 -24.43 -8.20
CA VAL A 124 -3.48 -24.48 -9.67
C VAL A 124 -2.03 -24.55 -10.14
N PRO A 125 -1.66 -25.55 -10.97
CA PRO A 125 -0.30 -25.65 -11.48
C PRO A 125 0.13 -24.39 -12.24
N VAL A 126 1.35 -23.90 -11.97
CA VAL A 126 1.92 -22.72 -12.62
C VAL A 126 3.34 -23.01 -13.09
N SER A 127 3.72 -22.48 -14.26
CA SER A 127 5.07 -22.64 -14.79
C SER A 127 6.11 -21.94 -13.93
N GLU A 128 7.27 -22.58 -13.75
CA GLU A 128 8.42 -22.06 -12.99
C GLU A 128 8.94 -20.71 -13.51
N GLU A 129 8.72 -20.40 -14.77
CA GLU A 129 9.12 -19.13 -15.38
C GLU A 129 8.49 -17.90 -14.68
N TYR A 130 7.25 -18.03 -14.17
CA TYR A 130 6.53 -16.92 -13.53
C TYR A 130 7.11 -16.56 -12.16
N PRO A 131 7.25 -17.47 -11.18
CA PRO A 131 7.85 -17.13 -9.90
C PRO A 131 9.36 -16.79 -10.01
N THR A 132 10.07 -17.31 -11.01
CA THR A 132 11.46 -16.93 -11.29
C THR A 132 11.56 -15.50 -11.80
N LYS A 133 10.61 -15.07 -12.64
CA LYS A 133 10.57 -13.72 -13.19
C LYS A 133 9.93 -12.70 -12.22
N TYR A 134 8.99 -13.15 -11.40
CA TYR A 134 8.17 -12.30 -10.51
C TYR A 134 8.18 -12.89 -9.10
N ASP A 135 9.26 -12.64 -8.37
CA ASP A 135 9.51 -13.16 -7.02
C ASP A 135 8.41 -12.78 -6.00
N ARG A 136 7.72 -11.66 -6.23
CA ARG A 136 6.58 -11.22 -5.42
C ARG A 136 5.40 -12.20 -5.44
N LEU A 137 5.27 -13.03 -6.45
CA LEU A 137 4.29 -14.13 -6.46
C LEU A 137 4.49 -15.06 -5.25
N LEU A 138 5.75 -15.21 -4.80
CA LEU A 138 6.11 -16.02 -3.62
C LEU A 138 6.01 -15.26 -2.30
N CYS A 139 5.90 -13.92 -2.35
CA CYS A 139 5.99 -13.03 -1.18
C CYS A 139 4.70 -12.24 -0.95
N GLY A 140 3.55 -12.91 -0.77
CA GLY A 140 2.28 -12.24 -0.48
C GLY A 140 1.33 -12.08 -1.67
N GLY A 141 1.82 -12.35 -2.90
CA GLY A 141 1.02 -12.29 -4.11
C GLY A 141 0.97 -10.93 -4.79
N ILE A 142 0.52 -10.94 -6.05
CA ILE A 142 0.32 -9.75 -6.88
C ILE A 142 -0.95 -9.87 -7.72
N TRP A 143 -1.51 -8.73 -8.08
CA TRP A 143 -2.61 -8.69 -9.02
C TRP A 143 -2.14 -9.00 -10.44
N CYS A 144 -2.86 -9.91 -11.10
CA CYS A 144 -2.53 -10.37 -12.44
C CYS A 144 -3.74 -10.44 -13.34
N ILE A 145 -3.51 -10.25 -14.65
CA ILE A 145 -4.40 -10.70 -15.69
C ILE A 145 -3.98 -12.13 -16.01
N VAL A 146 -4.87 -13.09 -15.81
CA VAL A 146 -4.58 -14.53 -16.01
C VAL A 146 -5.55 -15.10 -17.02
N GLN A 147 -5.01 -15.70 -18.06
CA GLN A 147 -5.76 -16.50 -19.01
C GLN A 147 -5.78 -17.95 -18.52
N LEU A 148 -6.98 -18.43 -18.23
CA LEU A 148 -7.24 -19.79 -17.74
C LEU A 148 -7.80 -20.64 -18.86
N ASP A 149 -7.41 -21.93 -18.88
CA ASP A 149 -7.98 -22.98 -19.71
C ASP A 149 -8.65 -24.03 -18.83
N TYR A 150 -9.68 -24.66 -19.37
CA TYR A 150 -10.40 -25.74 -18.71
C TYR A 150 -10.22 -27.03 -19.51
N GLU A 151 -9.48 -27.98 -18.96
CA GLU A 151 -9.24 -29.32 -19.55
C GLU A 151 -9.62 -30.37 -18.51
N TYR A 152 -10.78 -30.99 -18.68
CA TYR A 152 -11.22 -32.07 -17.82
C TYR A 152 -10.73 -33.42 -18.41
N VAL A 153 -9.87 -34.11 -17.66
CA VAL A 153 -9.36 -35.45 -18.01
C VAL A 153 -9.99 -36.45 -17.06
N GLU A 154 -10.82 -37.37 -17.61
CA GLU A 154 -11.56 -38.37 -16.83
C GLU A 154 -10.66 -39.31 -16.01
N GLU A 155 -9.45 -39.55 -16.51
CA GLU A 155 -8.46 -40.44 -15.87
C GLU A 155 -7.73 -39.78 -14.70
N ASP A 156 -7.64 -38.44 -14.66
CA ASP A 156 -6.99 -37.67 -13.58
C ASP A 156 -8.01 -37.01 -12.63
N LYS A 157 -8.70 -37.86 -11.86
CA LYS A 157 -9.69 -37.39 -10.89
C LYS A 157 -9.13 -36.61 -9.71
N LYS A 158 -7.80 -36.54 -9.53
CA LYS A 158 -7.12 -35.83 -8.42
C LYS A 158 -6.54 -34.49 -8.85
N GLY A 159 -6.34 -34.28 -10.14
CA GLY A 159 -5.84 -33.02 -10.69
C GLY A 159 -6.93 -31.94 -10.80
N THR A 160 -6.51 -30.69 -10.80
CA THR A 160 -7.42 -29.59 -11.15
C THR A 160 -7.59 -29.53 -12.67
N PRO A 161 -8.82 -29.41 -13.21
CA PRO A 161 -9.06 -29.25 -14.64
C PRO A 161 -8.67 -27.87 -15.17
N ILE A 162 -8.17 -26.99 -14.31
CA ILE A 162 -7.86 -25.59 -14.64
C ILE A 162 -6.35 -25.46 -14.78
N ARG A 163 -5.92 -24.81 -15.86
CA ARG A 163 -4.53 -24.51 -16.17
C ARG A 163 -4.32 -23.04 -16.45
N ILE A 164 -3.18 -22.50 -16.05
CA ILE A 164 -2.76 -21.13 -16.38
C ILE A 164 -2.08 -21.18 -17.75
N ARG A 165 -2.70 -20.60 -18.78
CA ARG A 165 -2.11 -20.42 -20.10
C ARG A 165 -1.14 -19.24 -20.13
N LYS A 166 -1.53 -18.12 -19.53
CA LYS A 166 -0.74 -16.90 -19.48
C LYS A 166 -1.02 -16.13 -18.20
N LEU A 167 0.03 -15.62 -17.57
CA LEU A 167 -0.04 -14.76 -16.40
C LEU A 167 0.73 -13.47 -16.70
N THR A 168 0.05 -12.34 -16.54
CA THR A 168 0.64 -11.00 -16.75
C THR A 168 0.37 -10.15 -15.49
N PRO A 169 1.41 -9.77 -14.75
CA PRO A 169 1.23 -8.86 -13.61
C PRO A 169 0.63 -7.53 -14.04
N ILE A 170 -0.27 -6.99 -13.20
CA ILE A 170 -0.79 -5.63 -13.31
C ILE A 170 0.02 -4.68 -12.43
N GLN A 171 0.87 -5.22 -11.58
CA GLN A 171 1.74 -4.46 -10.68
C GLN A 171 3.16 -4.44 -11.24
N MET A 172 3.90 -3.37 -10.89
CA MET A 172 5.30 -3.26 -11.25
C MET A 172 6.13 -4.31 -10.50
N PRO A 173 6.84 -5.20 -11.20
CA PRO A 173 7.60 -6.26 -10.54
C PRO A 173 8.89 -5.74 -9.90
N HIS A 174 9.41 -4.63 -10.38
CA HIS A 174 10.68 -4.03 -9.93
C HIS A 174 10.77 -2.57 -10.34
N VAL A 175 11.42 -1.74 -9.51
CA VAL A 175 11.74 -0.34 -9.78
C VAL A 175 13.24 -0.13 -9.75
N ASP A 176 13.77 0.52 -10.80
CA ASP A 176 15.16 0.99 -10.83
C ASP A 176 15.26 2.32 -10.09
N LEU A 177 15.87 2.30 -8.88
CA LEU A 177 16.09 3.52 -8.09
C LEU A 177 17.05 4.51 -8.78
N ASP A 178 17.97 4.04 -9.60
CA ASP A 178 18.88 4.95 -10.29
C ASP A 178 18.15 5.73 -11.39
N GLU A 179 17.18 5.10 -12.06
CA GLU A 179 16.27 5.78 -12.97
C GLU A 179 15.43 6.84 -12.24
N LEU A 180 14.85 6.48 -11.09
CA LEU A 180 14.12 7.42 -10.24
C LEU A 180 15.00 8.60 -9.82
N LYS A 181 16.22 8.33 -9.34
CA LYS A 181 17.18 9.36 -8.92
C LYS A 181 17.59 10.27 -10.09
N ARG A 182 17.75 9.73 -11.30
CA ARG A 182 18.02 10.53 -12.52
C ARG A 182 16.83 11.43 -12.86
N GLY A 183 15.62 10.85 -12.94
CA GLY A 183 14.40 11.61 -13.23
C GLY A 183 14.10 12.68 -12.18
N ARG A 184 14.37 12.40 -10.89
CA ARG A 184 14.20 13.38 -9.80
C ARG A 184 15.04 14.65 -10.01
N LYS A 185 16.21 14.55 -10.62
CA LYS A 185 17.17 15.69 -10.77
C LYS A 185 16.65 16.81 -11.64
N VAL A 186 15.65 16.59 -12.49
CA VAL A 186 15.08 17.63 -13.36
C VAL A 186 14.05 18.50 -12.64
N PHE A 187 13.66 18.14 -11.41
CA PHE A 187 12.69 18.86 -10.58
C PHE A 187 13.37 19.56 -9.41
N THR A 188 12.86 20.74 -9.04
CA THR A 188 13.21 21.38 -7.76
C THR A 188 12.64 20.57 -6.60
N THR A 189 13.06 20.87 -5.37
CA THR A 189 12.51 20.19 -4.19
C THR A 189 11.01 20.47 -4.00
N LYS A 190 10.56 21.68 -4.30
CA LYS A 190 9.13 22.02 -4.22
C LYS A 190 8.30 21.32 -5.29
N GLU A 191 8.75 21.36 -6.56
CA GLU A 191 8.10 20.65 -7.66
C GLU A 191 7.98 19.15 -7.37
N TRP A 192 9.05 18.55 -6.83
CA TRP A 192 9.04 17.12 -6.47
C TRP A 192 8.08 16.81 -5.34
N LEU A 193 8.00 17.67 -4.31
CA LEU A 193 7.00 17.56 -3.24
C LEU A 193 5.59 17.59 -3.84
N ASP A 194 5.32 18.50 -4.75
CA ASP A 194 4.02 18.62 -5.40
C ASP A 194 3.70 17.39 -6.28
N VAL A 195 4.69 16.83 -6.99
CA VAL A 195 4.54 15.57 -7.74
C VAL A 195 4.18 14.41 -6.80
N LEU A 196 4.84 14.28 -5.66
CA LEU A 196 4.55 13.23 -4.68
C LEU A 196 3.13 13.39 -4.09
N LEU A 197 2.72 14.61 -3.79
CA LEU A 197 1.37 14.90 -3.30
C LEU A 197 0.30 14.59 -4.36
N ARG A 198 0.50 14.98 -5.62
CA ARG A 198 -0.39 14.60 -6.72
C ARG A 198 -0.44 13.09 -6.89
N SER A 199 0.66 12.38 -6.67
CA SER A 199 0.71 10.92 -6.76
C SER A 199 -0.21 10.21 -5.76
N ILE A 200 -0.40 10.79 -4.58
CA ILE A 200 -1.38 10.31 -3.58
C ILE A 200 -2.77 10.94 -3.75
N GLY A 201 -3.00 11.64 -4.85
CA GLY A 201 -4.30 12.20 -5.22
C GLY A 201 -4.61 13.59 -4.66
N MET A 202 -3.62 14.27 -4.05
CA MET A 202 -3.81 15.59 -3.43
C MET A 202 -3.47 16.72 -4.40
N GLU A 203 -4.20 17.84 -4.31
CA GLU A 203 -3.91 19.06 -5.06
C GLU A 203 -3.00 19.98 -4.23
N PRO A 204 -1.72 20.12 -4.59
CA PRO A 204 -0.78 20.90 -3.78
C PRO A 204 -1.05 22.41 -3.78
N ASP A 205 -1.68 22.94 -4.83
CA ASP A 205 -1.86 24.40 -4.98
C ASP A 205 -2.83 25.00 -3.96
N VAL A 206 -3.68 24.18 -3.34
CA VAL A 206 -4.61 24.61 -2.28
C VAL A 206 -4.08 24.36 -0.88
N LEU A 207 -2.87 23.81 -0.75
CA LEU A 207 -2.26 23.44 0.52
C LEU A 207 -1.18 24.45 0.92
N THR A 208 -1.10 24.78 2.19
CA THR A 208 0.03 25.52 2.76
C THR A 208 1.30 24.66 2.74
N ASN A 209 2.46 25.29 2.77
CA ASN A 209 3.74 24.55 2.78
C ASN A 209 3.83 23.59 3.98
N ARG A 210 3.30 23.95 5.14
CA ARG A 210 3.28 23.07 6.33
C ARG A 210 2.38 21.85 6.11
N GLU A 211 1.19 22.04 5.55
CA GLU A 211 0.28 20.92 5.24
C GLU A 211 0.88 19.95 4.21
N LYS A 212 1.59 20.48 3.21
CA LYS A 212 2.32 19.66 2.23
C LYS A 212 3.34 18.75 2.93
N TRP A 213 4.15 19.28 3.84
CA TRP A 213 5.16 18.50 4.57
C TRP A 213 4.52 17.50 5.55
N LEU A 214 3.42 17.85 6.20
CA LEU A 214 2.69 16.93 7.06
C LEU A 214 2.10 15.76 6.25
N LEU A 215 1.54 16.03 5.07
CA LEU A 215 1.02 14.98 4.19
C LEU A 215 2.14 14.08 3.65
N LEU A 216 3.32 14.65 3.33
CA LEU A 216 4.49 13.86 2.96
C LEU A 216 4.96 12.98 4.14
N ALA A 217 4.98 13.53 5.36
CA ALA A 217 5.40 12.80 6.56
C ALA A 217 4.53 11.57 6.85
N ARG A 218 3.25 11.54 6.42
CA ARG A 218 2.41 10.33 6.48
C ARG A 218 2.98 9.14 5.73
N MET A 219 3.84 9.38 4.72
CA MET A 219 4.42 8.30 3.92
C MET A 219 5.68 7.70 4.56
N LEU A 220 6.23 8.29 5.63
CA LEU A 220 7.43 7.79 6.31
C LEU A 220 7.37 6.30 6.68
N PRO A 221 6.25 5.77 7.21
CA PRO A 221 6.15 4.34 7.51
C PRO A 221 6.27 3.42 6.30
N LEU A 222 6.08 3.96 5.09
CA LEU A 222 6.19 3.22 3.83
C LEU A 222 7.63 3.21 3.28
N VAL A 223 8.49 4.13 3.75
CA VAL A 223 9.89 4.27 3.29
C VAL A 223 10.92 3.90 4.36
N GLU A 224 10.50 3.69 5.61
CA GLU A 224 11.37 3.32 6.73
C GLU A 224 10.97 1.97 7.32
N ASN A 225 11.97 1.20 7.77
CA ASN A 225 11.75 -0.07 8.45
C ASN A 225 11.46 0.16 9.93
N ASN A 226 10.50 -0.60 10.48
CA ASN A 226 10.14 -0.56 11.91
C ASN A 226 9.85 0.86 12.43
N PHE A 227 9.30 1.72 11.59
CA PHE A 227 9.00 3.11 11.93
C PHE A 227 7.60 3.20 12.55
N ASN A 228 7.57 3.39 13.87
CA ASN A 228 6.31 3.47 14.62
C ASN A 228 5.75 4.89 14.55
N PHE A 229 4.60 5.04 13.96
CA PHE A 229 4.00 6.33 13.61
C PHE A 229 2.62 6.48 14.23
N CYS A 230 2.34 7.63 14.78
CA CYS A 230 1.03 7.95 15.35
C CYS A 230 0.47 9.21 14.69
N GLU A 231 -0.78 9.16 14.25
CA GLU A 231 -1.51 10.32 13.78
C GLU A 231 -2.90 10.37 14.40
N LEU A 232 -3.11 11.34 15.27
CA LEU A 232 -4.40 11.61 15.88
C LEU A 232 -4.92 12.97 15.42
N GLY A 233 -6.19 13.01 15.00
CA GLY A 233 -6.75 14.23 14.43
C GLY A 233 -8.23 14.11 14.10
N PRO A 234 -8.86 15.17 13.58
CA PRO A 234 -10.28 15.15 13.23
C PRO A 234 -10.60 14.15 12.12
N ARG A 235 -11.86 13.80 12.00
CA ARG A 235 -12.36 12.96 10.90
C ARG A 235 -12.23 13.67 9.55
N SER A 236 -12.24 12.90 8.45
CA SER A 236 -12.21 13.40 7.06
C SER A 236 -10.93 14.11 6.64
N THR A 237 -9.79 13.73 7.20
CA THR A 237 -8.45 14.19 6.82
C THR A 237 -7.64 13.13 6.04
N GLY A 238 -8.29 12.05 5.59
CA GLY A 238 -7.68 11.02 4.73
C GLY A 238 -6.67 10.10 5.40
N LYS A 239 -6.60 10.02 6.75
CA LYS A 239 -5.63 9.19 7.49
C LYS A 239 -5.59 7.74 7.01
N SER A 240 -6.72 7.06 7.05
CA SER A 240 -6.85 5.63 6.72
C SER A 240 -6.72 5.36 5.22
N HIS A 241 -7.08 6.35 4.37
CA HIS A 241 -7.07 6.21 2.91
C HIS A 241 -5.66 5.93 2.37
N LEU A 242 -4.64 6.61 2.89
CA LEU A 242 -3.26 6.42 2.46
C LEU A 242 -2.84 4.94 2.62
N TYR A 243 -3.05 4.37 3.78
CA TYR A 243 -2.61 3.00 4.10
C TYR A 243 -3.47 1.93 3.47
N LYS A 244 -4.70 2.26 3.06
CA LYS A 244 -5.62 1.33 2.41
C LYS A 244 -5.48 1.29 0.90
N GLU A 245 -5.28 2.45 0.26
CA GLU A 245 -5.47 2.61 -1.18
C GLU A 245 -4.18 2.95 -1.95
N ILE A 246 -3.18 3.54 -1.26
CA ILE A 246 -1.98 4.06 -1.95
C ILE A 246 -0.87 3.02 -2.05
N SER A 247 -0.78 2.08 -1.12
CA SER A 247 0.27 1.06 -1.19
C SER A 247 -0.31 -0.35 -1.16
N PRO A 248 0.00 -1.19 -2.16
CA PRO A 248 -0.30 -2.62 -2.10
C PRO A 248 0.51 -3.35 -1.04
N ASN A 249 1.50 -2.70 -0.42
CA ASN A 249 2.40 -3.26 0.59
C ASN A 249 2.01 -2.87 2.02
N SER A 250 0.88 -2.18 2.20
CA SER A 250 0.34 -1.84 3.52
C SER A 250 -1.02 -2.51 3.75
N ILE A 251 -1.31 -2.80 5.01
CA ILE A 251 -2.59 -3.35 5.43
C ILE A 251 -3.22 -2.47 6.51
N LEU A 252 -4.52 -2.20 6.34
CA LEU A 252 -5.31 -1.49 7.34
C LEU A 252 -6.05 -2.49 8.22
N VAL A 253 -5.73 -2.50 9.49
CA VAL A 253 -6.43 -3.29 10.52
C VAL A 253 -7.49 -2.39 11.14
N SER A 254 -8.76 -2.63 10.81
CA SER A 254 -9.89 -1.89 11.39
C SER A 254 -10.03 -2.20 12.88
N GLY A 255 -10.41 -1.20 13.68
CA GLY A 255 -10.57 -1.30 15.12
C GLY A 255 -11.38 -2.51 15.55
N GLY A 256 -10.87 -3.25 16.53
CA GLY A 256 -11.47 -4.46 17.02
C GLY A 256 -10.45 -5.38 17.68
N GLN A 257 -10.90 -6.57 18.05
CA GLN A 257 -10.03 -7.57 18.67
C GLN A 257 -9.04 -8.13 17.65
N THR A 258 -7.75 -7.83 17.84
CA THR A 258 -6.69 -8.53 17.14
C THR A 258 -6.10 -9.63 18.02
N THR A 259 -5.37 -10.57 17.43
CA THR A 259 -4.69 -11.64 18.16
C THR A 259 -3.21 -11.59 17.88
N VAL A 260 -2.40 -12.01 18.85
CA VAL A 260 -0.95 -12.15 18.66
C VAL A 260 -0.64 -13.11 17.51
N ALA A 261 -1.46 -14.15 17.35
CA ALA A 261 -1.31 -15.11 16.26
C ALA A 261 -1.53 -14.48 14.87
N ASN A 262 -2.48 -13.56 14.75
CA ASN A 262 -2.74 -12.86 13.48
C ASN A 262 -1.68 -11.81 13.19
N LEU A 263 -1.29 -11.03 14.19
CA LEU A 263 -0.37 -9.92 14.02
C LEU A 263 1.09 -10.38 13.88
N PHE A 264 1.53 -11.34 14.68
CA PHE A 264 2.93 -11.73 14.79
C PHE A 264 3.20 -13.14 14.25
N TYR A 265 2.72 -14.17 14.92
CA TYR A 265 2.98 -15.56 14.55
C TYR A 265 1.91 -16.53 15.07
N ASN A 266 1.38 -17.35 14.18
CA ASN A 266 0.43 -18.40 14.50
C ASN A 266 1.17 -19.71 14.83
N MET A 267 1.27 -20.08 16.11
CA MET A 267 1.97 -21.29 16.55
C MET A 267 1.30 -22.58 16.08
N GLY A 268 -0.03 -22.61 15.99
CA GLY A 268 -0.76 -23.79 15.54
C GLY A 268 -0.55 -24.11 14.06
N ARG A 269 -0.51 -23.09 13.24
CA ARG A 269 -0.30 -23.20 11.78
C ARG A 269 1.18 -23.04 11.36
N LYS A 270 2.04 -22.62 12.28
CA LYS A 270 3.45 -22.26 12.02
C LYS A 270 3.61 -21.22 10.89
N THR A 271 2.73 -20.21 10.88
CA THR A 271 2.72 -19.17 9.86
C THR A 271 3.04 -17.81 10.47
N ILE A 272 3.82 -17.01 9.75
CA ILE A 272 4.10 -15.61 10.11
C ILE A 272 2.82 -14.77 10.01
N GLY A 273 2.67 -13.79 10.90
CA GLY A 273 1.55 -12.86 10.91
C GLY A 273 1.80 -11.61 10.06
N LEU A 274 0.91 -10.62 10.21
CA LEU A 274 0.88 -9.42 9.36
C LEU A 274 2.21 -8.67 9.33
N VAL A 275 2.91 -8.55 10.46
CA VAL A 275 4.19 -7.81 10.53
C VAL A 275 5.32 -8.42 9.69
N GLY A 276 5.23 -9.71 9.36
CA GLY A 276 6.20 -10.37 8.50
C GLY A 276 5.77 -10.48 7.04
N LEU A 277 4.53 -10.09 6.71
CA LEU A 277 3.96 -10.18 5.37
C LEU A 277 3.84 -8.81 4.69
N TRP A 278 3.74 -7.72 5.46
CA TRP A 278 3.49 -6.38 5.00
C TRP A 278 4.62 -5.43 5.37
N ASP A 279 4.84 -4.39 4.58
CA ASP A 279 5.81 -3.34 4.88
C ASP A 279 5.26 -2.36 5.93
N CYS A 280 3.93 -2.22 6.00
CA CYS A 280 3.26 -1.35 6.95
C CYS A 280 1.96 -1.99 7.45
N VAL A 281 1.78 -2.00 8.76
CA VAL A 281 0.54 -2.41 9.44
C VAL A 281 -0.06 -1.20 10.12
N ALA A 282 -1.16 -0.69 9.56
CA ALA A 282 -1.86 0.48 10.08
C ALA A 282 -3.10 0.06 10.89
N PHE A 283 -3.17 0.51 12.13
CA PHE A 283 -4.33 0.35 13.00
C PHE A 283 -5.25 1.55 12.85
N ASP A 284 -6.44 1.33 12.30
CA ASP A 284 -7.48 2.34 12.23
C ASP A 284 -8.32 2.32 13.51
N GLU A 285 -8.77 3.50 13.94
CA GLU A 285 -9.53 3.63 15.17
C GLU A 285 -8.82 3.05 16.40
N VAL A 286 -7.66 3.62 16.77
CA VAL A 286 -6.82 3.15 17.89
C VAL A 286 -7.58 2.89 19.17
N ALA A 287 -8.70 3.59 19.43
CA ALA A 287 -9.57 3.38 20.58
C ALA A 287 -10.14 1.97 20.66
N GLY A 288 -10.23 1.27 19.54
CA GLY A 288 -10.75 -0.09 19.46
C GLY A 288 -9.68 -1.18 19.55
N ILE A 289 -8.39 -0.83 19.67
CA ILE A 289 -7.33 -1.84 19.74
C ILE A 289 -7.46 -2.63 21.04
N THR A 290 -7.71 -3.91 20.92
CA THR A 290 -7.75 -4.83 22.06
C THR A 290 -7.09 -6.15 21.69
N PHE A 291 -6.36 -6.74 22.64
CA PHE A 291 -5.78 -8.06 22.47
C PHE A 291 -6.53 -9.08 23.33
N LYS A 292 -6.85 -10.24 22.77
CA LYS A 292 -7.38 -11.36 23.53
C LYS A 292 -6.33 -11.94 24.48
N ASP A 293 -5.07 -11.94 24.03
CA ASP A 293 -3.93 -12.43 24.79
C ASP A 293 -3.42 -11.34 25.74
N LYS A 294 -3.24 -11.65 27.02
CA LYS A 294 -2.74 -10.70 28.01
C LYS A 294 -1.37 -10.13 27.68
N ASP A 295 -0.55 -10.88 26.98
CA ASP A 295 0.81 -10.51 26.60
C ASP A 295 0.88 -9.74 25.27
N GLY A 296 -0.26 -9.51 24.61
CA GLY A 296 -0.29 -8.92 23.27
C GLY A 296 0.38 -7.55 23.17
N ILE A 297 0.10 -6.67 24.14
CA ILE A 297 0.71 -5.33 24.19
C ILE A 297 2.21 -5.44 24.50
N GLN A 298 2.63 -6.38 25.35
CA GLN A 298 4.06 -6.55 25.66
C GLN A 298 4.83 -7.01 24.41
N ILE A 299 4.32 -8.01 23.68
CA ILE A 299 4.93 -8.48 22.43
C ILE A 299 4.99 -7.35 21.38
N MET A 300 3.94 -6.52 21.32
CA MET A 300 3.93 -5.34 20.44
C MET A 300 5.03 -4.36 20.83
N LYS A 301 5.19 -4.05 22.11
CA LYS A 301 6.27 -3.15 22.60
C LYS A 301 7.66 -3.70 22.28
N ASP A 302 7.87 -5.01 22.45
CA ASP A 302 9.15 -5.65 22.15
C ASP A 302 9.46 -5.53 20.65
N TYR A 303 8.47 -5.80 19.80
CA TYR A 303 8.59 -5.62 18.36
C TYR A 303 8.86 -4.16 17.95
N MET A 304 8.13 -3.21 18.53
CA MET A 304 8.32 -1.78 18.26
C MET A 304 9.72 -1.28 18.62
N ALA A 305 10.36 -1.90 19.61
CA ALA A 305 11.69 -1.53 20.08
C ALA A 305 12.83 -2.13 19.25
N SER A 306 12.66 -3.38 18.78
CA SER A 306 13.78 -4.16 18.23
C SER A 306 13.55 -4.67 16.79
N GLY A 307 12.32 -4.58 16.27
CA GLY A 307 11.97 -5.24 15.00
C GLY A 307 11.92 -6.76 15.13
N SER A 308 12.03 -7.31 16.36
CA SER A 308 11.92 -8.75 16.62
C SER A 308 10.85 -9.03 17.65
N PHE A 309 10.34 -10.24 17.65
CA PHE A 309 9.38 -10.73 18.63
C PHE A 309 9.61 -12.19 18.94
N ALA A 310 9.47 -12.54 20.21
CA ALA A 310 9.54 -13.91 20.67
C ALA A 310 8.15 -14.56 20.68
N ARG A 311 8.05 -15.77 20.15
CA ARG A 311 6.83 -16.59 20.26
C ARG A 311 7.22 -18.05 20.53
N GLY A 312 6.91 -18.52 21.73
CA GLY A 312 7.37 -19.82 22.20
C GLY A 312 8.88 -19.81 22.44
N LYS A 313 9.60 -20.69 21.75
CA LYS A 313 11.08 -20.79 21.87
C LYS A 313 11.84 -20.10 20.73
N GLU A 314 11.13 -19.53 19.77
CA GLU A 314 11.72 -18.92 18.58
C GLU A 314 11.57 -17.42 18.64
N GLU A 315 12.64 -16.72 18.31
CA GLU A 315 12.64 -15.30 18.00
C GLU A 315 12.59 -15.11 16.47
N LYS A 316 11.76 -14.19 16.03
CA LYS A 316 11.58 -13.87 14.62
C LYS A 316 11.73 -12.38 14.41
N ALA A 317 12.44 -11.99 13.35
CA ALA A 317 12.58 -10.61 12.93
C ALA A 317 11.54 -10.29 11.83
N ALA A 318 11.10 -9.04 11.82
CA ALA A 318 10.28 -8.48 10.77
C ALA A 318 10.58 -6.97 10.62
N SER A 319 10.15 -6.38 9.52
CA SER A 319 10.48 -4.99 9.19
C SER A 319 9.28 -4.06 9.06
N ALA A 320 8.06 -4.56 9.26
CA ALA A 320 6.86 -3.77 9.12
C ALA A 320 6.86 -2.55 10.06
N SER A 321 6.54 -1.40 9.53
CA SER A 321 6.26 -0.21 10.30
C SER A 321 4.86 -0.31 10.92
N MET A 322 4.69 0.14 12.16
CA MET A 322 3.40 0.19 12.82
C MET A 322 2.83 1.60 12.81
N VAL A 323 1.62 1.74 12.33
CA VAL A 323 0.93 3.02 12.24
C VAL A 323 -0.33 3.00 13.10
N PHE A 324 -0.50 4.02 13.90
CA PHE A 324 -1.63 4.19 14.79
C PHE A 324 -2.41 5.42 14.39
N VAL A 325 -3.61 5.25 13.80
CA VAL A 325 -4.47 6.36 13.43
C VAL A 325 -5.74 6.37 14.26
N GLY A 326 -6.14 7.56 14.69
CA GLY A 326 -7.31 7.72 15.52
C GLY A 326 -7.97 9.08 15.39
N ASN A 327 -9.15 9.20 15.98
CA ASN A 327 -9.92 10.43 15.94
C ASN A 327 -9.85 11.14 17.29
N ILE A 328 -9.54 12.45 17.26
CA ILE A 328 -9.67 13.36 18.37
C ILE A 328 -11.05 14.01 18.28
N ASN A 329 -11.85 13.89 19.34
CA ASN A 329 -13.22 14.41 19.39
C ASN A 329 -13.31 15.78 20.09
N GLN A 330 -12.23 16.24 20.72
CA GLN A 330 -12.12 17.50 21.42
C GLN A 330 -11.04 18.38 20.79
N SER A 331 -11.04 19.69 21.09
CA SER A 331 -9.92 20.52 20.67
C SER A 331 -8.64 20.17 21.44
N VAL A 332 -7.50 20.39 20.80
CA VAL A 332 -6.17 20.12 21.39
C VAL A 332 -6.00 20.87 22.73
N ASP A 333 -6.44 22.13 22.78
CA ASP A 333 -6.38 22.95 24.01
C ASP A 333 -7.16 22.36 25.19
N VAL A 334 -8.29 21.71 24.90
CA VAL A 334 -9.09 21.01 25.91
C VAL A 334 -8.36 19.74 26.34
N LEU A 335 -7.87 18.92 25.39
CA LEU A 335 -7.14 17.69 25.71
C LEU A 335 -5.91 17.95 26.59
N LEU A 336 -5.12 18.97 26.27
CA LEU A 336 -3.93 19.32 27.04
C LEU A 336 -4.24 19.79 28.48
N LYS A 337 -5.46 20.29 28.73
CA LYS A 337 -5.91 20.71 30.06
C LYS A 337 -6.56 19.58 30.86
N THR A 338 -7.19 18.63 30.20
CA THR A 338 -8.06 17.63 30.87
C THR A 338 -7.50 16.23 30.82
N SER A 339 -6.62 15.92 29.88
CA SER A 339 -6.09 14.59 29.63
C SER A 339 -4.72 14.64 28.94
N SER A 340 -4.51 13.89 27.87
CA SER A 340 -3.31 13.89 27.05
C SER A 340 -3.64 13.78 25.56
N LEU A 341 -2.66 14.06 24.71
CA LEU A 341 -2.80 13.87 23.27
C LEU A 341 -2.95 12.39 22.87
N PHE A 342 -2.67 11.45 23.78
CA PHE A 342 -2.86 10.02 23.58
C PHE A 342 -4.19 9.50 24.15
N ASP A 343 -5.07 10.38 24.60
CA ASP A 343 -6.40 10.04 25.12
C ASP A 343 -7.22 9.06 24.23
N PRO A 344 -7.16 9.15 22.88
CA PRO A 344 -7.84 8.19 22.02
C PRO A 344 -7.35 6.74 22.11
N PHE A 345 -6.17 6.46 22.68
CA PHE A 345 -5.71 5.09 22.89
C PHE A 345 -6.43 4.40 24.05
N PRO A 346 -6.52 3.06 24.04
CA PRO A 346 -6.92 2.31 25.22
C PRO A 346 -6.02 2.66 26.42
N PRO A 347 -6.54 2.69 27.65
CA PRO A 347 -5.75 3.07 28.82
C PRO A 347 -4.45 2.28 29.00
N GLU A 348 -4.44 1.00 28.65
CA GLU A 348 -3.28 0.11 28.74
C GLU A 348 -2.14 0.52 27.80
N MET A 349 -2.42 1.31 26.77
CA MET A 349 -1.45 1.85 25.81
C MET A 349 -1.21 3.33 26.02
N GLY A 350 -2.27 4.11 26.14
CA GLY A 350 -2.20 5.58 26.22
C GLY A 350 -1.56 6.13 27.50
N THR A 351 -1.49 5.32 28.57
CA THR A 351 -0.81 5.67 29.84
C THR A 351 0.50 4.92 30.05
N ASP A 352 0.82 3.95 29.19
CA ASP A 352 2.09 3.19 29.27
C ASP A 352 3.22 3.97 28.63
N THR A 353 4.05 4.59 29.47
CA THR A 353 5.21 5.38 29.02
C THR A 353 6.18 4.56 28.15
N ALA A 354 6.32 3.25 28.42
CA ALA A 354 7.17 2.39 27.64
C ALA A 354 6.60 2.12 26.22
N PHE A 355 5.28 2.11 26.05
CA PHE A 355 4.66 2.07 24.75
C PHE A 355 4.83 3.39 24.00
N LEU A 356 4.57 4.51 24.67
CA LEU A 356 4.66 5.84 24.07
C LEU A 356 6.07 6.21 23.63
N ASP A 357 7.08 5.80 24.40
CA ASP A 357 8.51 6.00 24.09
C ASP A 357 8.96 5.29 22.79
N ARG A 358 8.21 4.29 22.36
CA ARG A 358 8.49 3.54 21.12
C ARG A 358 7.84 4.14 19.87
N ILE A 359 7.08 5.22 20.02
CA ILE A 359 6.50 5.97 18.90
C ILE A 359 7.56 6.95 18.39
N HIS A 360 8.07 6.70 17.19
CA HIS A 360 9.12 7.51 16.58
C HIS A 360 8.63 8.87 16.08
N CYS A 361 7.36 8.95 15.67
CA CYS A 361 6.77 10.19 15.18
C CYS A 361 5.30 10.30 15.60
N TYR A 362 4.95 11.43 16.17
CA TYR A 362 3.56 11.82 16.39
C TYR A 362 3.23 12.97 15.43
N LEU A 363 2.41 12.70 14.42
CA LEU A 363 1.93 13.71 13.48
C LEU A 363 0.71 14.44 14.05
N PRO A 364 0.72 15.78 14.07
CA PRO A 364 -0.43 16.57 14.51
C PRO A 364 -1.54 16.57 13.45
N GLY A 365 -2.36 15.51 13.43
CA GLY A 365 -3.41 15.33 12.43
C GLY A 365 -4.49 16.42 12.45
N TRP A 366 -4.55 17.25 13.52
CA TRP A 366 -5.42 18.42 13.59
C TRP A 366 -4.94 19.62 12.78
N GLU A 367 -3.69 19.63 12.33
CA GLU A 367 -3.14 20.65 11.42
C GLU A 367 -3.42 20.31 9.95
N ILE A 368 -3.93 19.12 9.66
CA ILE A 368 -4.29 18.70 8.31
C ILE A 368 -5.75 19.10 8.05
N PRO A 369 -6.05 19.78 6.94
CA PRO A 369 -7.40 20.25 6.66
C PRO A 369 -8.36 19.06 6.44
N LYS A 370 -9.63 19.29 6.77
CA LYS A 370 -10.68 18.36 6.34
C LYS A 370 -10.80 18.41 4.82
N PHE A 371 -10.66 17.28 4.18
CA PHE A 371 -10.64 17.22 2.72
C PHE A 371 -12.01 17.56 2.13
N ARG A 372 -11.97 18.37 1.08
CA ARG A 372 -13.08 18.79 0.24
C ARG A 372 -12.73 18.49 -1.22
N PRO A 373 -13.66 18.57 -2.17
CA PRO A 373 -13.38 18.29 -3.58
C PRO A 373 -12.17 19.03 -4.16
N GLU A 374 -11.94 20.30 -3.76
CA GLU A 374 -10.81 21.12 -4.19
C GLU A 374 -9.42 20.60 -3.76
N HIS A 375 -9.36 19.77 -2.72
CA HIS A 375 -8.10 19.16 -2.25
C HIS A 375 -7.66 17.95 -3.09
N PHE A 376 -8.49 17.50 -4.02
CA PHE A 376 -8.16 16.34 -4.87
C PHE A 376 -7.71 16.79 -6.25
N THR A 377 -6.51 16.33 -6.63
CA THR A 377 -5.95 16.72 -7.93
C THR A 377 -6.68 16.06 -9.11
N ASN A 378 -6.69 16.78 -10.20
CA ASN A 378 -7.09 16.28 -11.52
C ASN A 378 -5.89 16.14 -12.47
N ASP A 379 -4.69 16.37 -11.95
CA ASP A 379 -3.45 16.37 -12.71
C ASP A 379 -2.73 15.02 -12.69
N TYR A 380 -1.57 14.96 -13.33
CA TYR A 380 -0.72 13.79 -13.39
C TYR A 380 0.03 13.59 -12.08
N GLY A 381 0.11 12.33 -11.65
CA GLY A 381 0.96 11.85 -10.59
C GLY A 381 1.47 10.45 -10.94
N PHE A 382 2.39 9.92 -10.17
CA PHE A 382 2.84 8.54 -10.35
C PHE A 382 1.67 7.57 -10.16
N ILE A 383 1.66 6.50 -10.95
CA ILE A 383 0.83 5.33 -10.68
C ILE A 383 1.12 4.88 -9.26
N THR A 384 0.10 4.64 -8.44
CA THR A 384 0.26 4.34 -7.01
C THR A 384 1.12 3.09 -6.78
N ASP A 385 1.06 2.11 -7.66
CA ASP A 385 1.92 0.94 -7.59
C ASP A 385 3.41 1.29 -7.82
N TYR A 386 3.72 2.15 -8.79
CA TYR A 386 5.08 2.64 -9.00
C TYR A 386 5.59 3.45 -7.79
N LEU A 387 4.73 4.32 -7.24
CA LEU A 387 5.03 5.07 -6.02
C LEU A 387 5.33 4.11 -4.86
N ALA A 388 4.50 3.10 -4.65
CA ALA A 388 4.66 2.13 -3.57
C ALA A 388 5.95 1.30 -3.72
N GLU A 389 6.29 0.89 -4.93
CA GLU A 389 7.48 0.09 -5.17
C GLU A 389 8.77 0.89 -4.98
N PHE A 390 8.85 2.14 -5.43
CA PHE A 390 10.05 2.92 -5.14
C PHE A 390 10.15 3.29 -3.65
N MET A 391 9.05 3.54 -2.94
CA MET A 391 9.07 3.69 -1.49
C MET A 391 9.58 2.43 -0.79
N ARG A 392 9.19 1.26 -1.27
CA ARG A 392 9.68 -0.03 -0.78
C ARG A 392 11.18 -0.22 -1.02
N GLU A 393 11.66 0.15 -2.20
CA GLU A 393 13.10 0.11 -2.49
C GLU A 393 13.90 1.07 -1.59
N LEU A 394 13.35 2.26 -1.29
CA LEU A 394 13.97 3.22 -0.35
C LEU A 394 14.12 2.66 1.07
N ARG A 395 13.32 1.68 1.50
CA ARG A 395 13.46 1.01 2.80
C ARG A 395 14.80 0.28 2.97
N LYS A 396 15.50 -0.01 1.87
CA LYS A 396 16.84 -0.64 1.87
C LYS A 396 17.96 0.36 2.10
N GLU A 397 17.68 1.66 1.94
CA GLU A 397 18.62 2.76 2.12
C GLU A 397 18.63 3.22 3.60
N GLN A 398 19.73 3.85 4.02
CA GLN A 398 19.87 4.41 5.36
C GLN A 398 20.20 5.91 5.28
N TYR A 399 19.47 6.71 6.03
CA TYR A 399 19.60 8.17 6.04
C TYR A 399 19.94 8.74 7.43
N GLY A 400 20.34 7.90 8.39
CA GLY A 400 20.58 8.29 9.77
C GLY A 400 21.66 9.37 9.94
N ASP A 401 22.67 9.39 9.08
CA ASP A 401 23.74 10.41 9.06
C ASP A 401 23.23 11.82 8.65
N ALA A 402 22.05 11.91 8.05
CA ALA A 402 21.43 13.19 7.72
C ALA A 402 21.14 14.05 8.96
N ILE A 403 20.87 13.42 10.11
CA ILE A 403 20.63 14.13 11.37
C ILE A 403 21.89 14.89 11.78
N GLU A 404 23.04 14.26 11.81
CA GLU A 404 24.32 14.88 12.18
C GLU A 404 24.74 15.96 11.18
N LYS A 405 24.43 15.76 9.90
CA LYS A 405 24.80 16.66 8.81
C LYS A 405 23.97 17.96 8.80
N TYR A 406 22.68 17.87 9.08
CA TYR A 406 21.73 18.99 8.88
C TYR A 406 21.14 19.55 10.16
N PHE A 407 21.25 18.84 11.29
CA PHE A 407 20.61 19.23 12.54
C PHE A 407 21.63 19.25 13.69
N ARG A 408 21.32 20.04 14.71
CA ARG A 408 22.02 20.00 16.00
C ARG A 408 20.97 19.62 17.06
N LEU A 409 21.23 18.54 17.76
CA LEU A 409 20.42 18.14 18.89
C LEU A 409 20.56 19.12 20.02
N GLY A 410 19.47 19.44 20.70
CA GLY A 410 19.48 20.30 21.89
C GLY A 410 20.20 19.62 23.07
N LYS A 411 20.67 20.43 24.02
CA LYS A 411 21.41 19.93 25.19
C LYS A 411 20.63 18.98 26.12
N ASN A 412 19.32 18.93 25.96
CA ASN A 412 18.40 18.12 26.78
C ASN A 412 17.96 16.84 26.07
N LEU A 413 18.53 16.51 24.92
CA LEU A 413 18.32 15.27 24.21
C LEU A 413 19.50 14.35 24.48
N ASN A 414 19.20 13.14 24.97
CA ASN A 414 20.18 12.11 25.24
C ASN A 414 20.55 11.34 23.96
#